data_bfed3afe37278f9da162980421c6ef5f
#
_entry.id   bfed3afe37278f9da162980421c6ef5f
#
_cell.length_a   1.000
_cell.length_b   1.000
_cell.length_c   1.000
_cell.angle_alpha   90.00
_cell.angle_beta   90.00
_cell.angle_gamma   90.00
#
_symmetry.space_group_name_H-M   'P 1'
#
loop_
_entity.id
_entity.type
_entity.pdbx_description
1 polymer ?
#
loop_
_entity_poly.entity_id
_entity_poly.type
_entity_poly.pdbx_seq_one_letter_code
_entity_poly.pdbx_strand_id
1 'polypeptide(L)'
;QGLLLAAFGAVFVVSAWGVTQIQINDNPVRWFKSDHEIRVADRVLNENFAGTYNAYLVLTDRSALPTAASLLESGDMPDSLAGWKNETLAAIGSGAPEEQLQNLIVAIDDKLFSDLSDEEMTYLDNVMASAEQANSQSKTFQNPEVLAYIESLQEALTASGLVGKSNALPDVVKVVNRELRSGEAQDYQLPDSGNAVAQTLLQYQSSHRPNDLWHFVTPDYRSALVWLQLTSGDNQ
;
A
#
# COMPACT_ATOMS: atom_id res chain seq x y z
N GLN A 1 0.52 -66.18 10.67
CA GLN A 1 -0.28 -64.96 10.75
C GLN A 1 0.51 -63.75 11.28
N GLY A 2 1.38 -63.91 12.31
CA GLY A 2 2.20 -62.83 12.86
C GLY A 2 3.20 -62.22 11.88
N LEU A 3 3.82 -63.00 11.04
CA LEU A 3 4.79 -62.51 10.04
C LEU A 3 4.14 -61.68 8.93
N LEU A 4 2.91 -62.06 8.54
CA LEU A 4 2.12 -61.29 7.58
C LEU A 4 1.71 -59.92 8.14
N LEU A 5 1.23 -59.89 9.40
CA LEU A 5 0.89 -58.64 10.08
C LEU A 5 2.12 -57.73 10.25
N ALA A 6 3.28 -58.28 10.58
CA ALA A 6 4.53 -57.51 10.68
C ALA A 6 4.96 -56.95 9.33
N ALA A 7 4.82 -57.72 8.24
CA ALA A 7 5.12 -57.22 6.88
C ALA A 7 4.18 -56.07 6.45
N PHE A 8 2.87 -56.20 6.70
CA PHE A 8 1.92 -55.11 6.42
C PHE A 8 2.19 -53.89 7.27
N GLY A 9 2.52 -54.05 8.56
CA GLY A 9 2.92 -52.99 9.45
C GLY A 9 4.16 -52.22 8.95
N ALA A 10 5.18 -52.98 8.50
CA ALA A 10 6.39 -52.37 7.93
C ALA A 10 6.09 -51.56 6.64
N VAL A 11 5.28 -52.14 5.74
CA VAL A 11 4.86 -51.42 4.51
C VAL A 11 4.08 -50.17 4.85
N PHE A 12 3.18 -50.22 5.82
CA PHE A 12 2.41 -49.05 6.24
C PHE A 12 3.31 -47.95 6.79
N VAL A 13 4.28 -48.29 7.66
CA VAL A 13 5.23 -47.31 8.22
C VAL A 13 6.08 -46.67 7.13
N VAL A 14 6.61 -47.50 6.19
CA VAL A 14 7.41 -46.98 5.06
C VAL A 14 6.57 -46.07 4.15
N SER A 15 5.32 -46.47 3.89
CA SER A 15 4.42 -45.67 3.08
C SER A 15 4.08 -44.32 3.77
N ALA A 16 3.77 -44.36 5.08
CA ALA A 16 3.51 -43.15 5.86
C ALA A 16 4.74 -42.23 5.88
N TRP A 17 5.91 -42.76 6.06
CA TRP A 17 7.16 -42.00 5.95
C TRP A 17 7.36 -41.45 4.53
N GLY A 18 7.11 -42.24 3.49
CA GLY A 18 7.19 -41.76 2.09
C GLY A 18 6.27 -40.61 1.79
N VAL A 19 5.04 -40.60 2.34
CA VAL A 19 4.09 -39.49 2.17
C VAL A 19 4.65 -38.19 2.75
N THR A 20 5.35 -38.24 3.88
CA THR A 20 5.98 -37.05 4.48
C THR A 20 7.14 -36.46 3.66
N GLN A 21 7.68 -37.23 2.70
CA GLN A 21 8.76 -36.78 1.81
C GLN A 21 8.23 -36.18 0.49
N ILE A 22 6.93 -36.23 0.25
CA ILE A 22 6.35 -35.70 -0.95
C ILE A 22 6.39 -34.17 -0.86
N GLN A 23 7.20 -33.54 -1.69
CA GLN A 23 7.20 -32.08 -1.92
C GLN A 23 6.35 -31.79 -3.13
N ILE A 24 5.28 -31.02 -2.93
CA ILE A 24 4.46 -30.53 -4.03
C ILE A 24 5.11 -29.23 -4.52
N ASN A 25 5.81 -29.32 -5.63
CA ASN A 25 6.37 -28.14 -6.29
C ASN A 25 5.65 -27.95 -7.63
N ASP A 26 4.91 -26.84 -7.74
CA ASP A 26 4.07 -26.54 -8.91
C ASP A 26 4.81 -25.73 -10.00
N ASN A 27 6.13 -25.63 -9.90
CA ASN A 27 6.95 -24.93 -10.89
C ASN A 27 7.04 -25.77 -12.20
N PRO A 28 6.39 -25.33 -13.32
CA PRO A 28 6.37 -26.08 -14.57
C PRO A 28 7.77 -26.31 -15.18
N VAL A 29 8.72 -25.43 -14.90
CA VAL A 29 10.10 -25.55 -15.37
C VAL A 29 10.79 -26.80 -14.78
N ARG A 30 10.40 -27.19 -13.56
CA ARG A 30 10.91 -28.38 -12.88
C ARG A 30 10.44 -29.72 -13.49
N TRP A 31 9.41 -29.69 -14.33
CA TRP A 31 8.93 -30.90 -15.03
C TRP A 31 9.88 -31.37 -16.12
N PHE A 32 10.77 -30.49 -16.58
CA PHE A 32 11.79 -30.84 -17.57
C PHE A 32 13.07 -31.34 -16.88
N LYS A 33 13.86 -32.16 -17.61
CA LYS A 33 15.18 -32.63 -17.12
C LYS A 33 16.10 -31.40 -16.91
N SER A 34 17.10 -31.58 -16.02
CA SER A 34 18.03 -30.49 -15.62
C SER A 34 18.86 -29.91 -16.78
N ASP A 35 19.08 -30.70 -17.83
CA ASP A 35 19.81 -30.36 -19.05
C ASP A 35 18.91 -29.86 -20.19
N HIS A 36 17.59 -29.86 -19.98
CA HIS A 36 16.65 -29.36 -20.99
C HIS A 36 16.78 -27.84 -21.19
N GLU A 37 16.69 -27.40 -22.44
CA GLU A 37 16.88 -26.00 -22.85
C GLU A 37 16.04 -25.00 -22.03
N ILE A 38 14.79 -25.37 -21.70
CA ILE A 38 13.89 -24.53 -20.88
C ILE A 38 14.47 -24.31 -19.49
N ARG A 39 15.01 -25.38 -18.82
CA ARG A 39 15.62 -25.25 -17.50
C ARG A 39 16.94 -24.49 -17.52
N VAL A 40 17.71 -24.67 -18.57
CA VAL A 40 18.96 -23.91 -18.78
C VAL A 40 18.64 -22.45 -19.01
N ALA A 41 17.65 -22.14 -19.85
CA ALA A 41 17.21 -20.76 -20.13
C ALA A 41 16.67 -20.07 -18.86
N ASP A 42 15.79 -20.74 -18.10
CA ASP A 42 15.26 -20.23 -16.84
C ASP A 42 16.39 -19.89 -15.84
N ARG A 43 17.34 -20.80 -15.67
CA ARG A 43 18.49 -20.56 -14.79
C ARG A 43 19.33 -19.35 -15.25
N VAL A 44 19.67 -19.27 -16.52
CA VAL A 44 20.48 -18.17 -17.07
C VAL A 44 19.73 -16.86 -16.95
N LEU A 45 18.42 -16.84 -17.19
CA LEU A 45 17.59 -15.64 -17.03
C LEU A 45 17.54 -15.21 -15.56
N ASN A 46 17.30 -16.13 -14.63
CA ASN A 46 17.27 -15.82 -13.20
C ASN A 46 18.64 -15.29 -12.69
N GLU A 47 19.73 -15.85 -13.16
CA GLU A 47 21.08 -15.41 -12.78
C GLU A 47 21.43 -14.00 -13.31
N ASN A 48 20.88 -13.60 -14.48
CA ASN A 48 21.27 -12.36 -15.15
C ASN A 48 20.23 -11.24 -15.06
N PHE A 49 18.95 -11.54 -14.79
CA PHE A 49 17.84 -10.59 -14.80
C PHE A 49 17.15 -10.41 -13.44
N ALA A 50 17.83 -10.82 -12.35
CA ALA A 50 17.35 -10.69 -10.98
C ALA A 50 16.04 -11.45 -10.67
N GLY A 51 15.65 -12.40 -11.52
CA GLY A 51 14.47 -13.24 -11.33
C GLY A 51 13.49 -13.16 -12.48
N THR A 52 12.78 -14.26 -12.74
CA THR A 52 11.81 -14.38 -13.83
C THR A 52 10.37 -14.58 -13.32
N TYR A 53 10.19 -14.80 -12.02
CA TYR A 53 8.88 -15.02 -11.43
C TYR A 53 8.39 -13.76 -10.72
N ASN A 54 7.16 -13.35 -11.02
CA ASN A 54 6.57 -12.16 -10.44
C ASN A 54 5.70 -12.52 -9.23
N ALA A 55 5.86 -11.76 -8.16
CA ALA A 55 4.98 -11.75 -7.02
C ALA A 55 4.60 -10.32 -6.64
N TYR A 56 3.50 -10.17 -5.92
CA TYR A 56 2.97 -8.89 -5.53
C TYR A 56 2.68 -8.90 -4.05
N LEU A 57 3.19 -7.90 -3.33
CA LEU A 57 2.84 -7.68 -1.94
C LEU A 57 1.95 -6.45 -1.86
N VAL A 58 0.72 -6.64 -1.38
CA VAL A 58 -0.24 -5.56 -1.18
C VAL A 58 -0.20 -5.12 0.28
N LEU A 59 0.09 -3.87 0.51
CA LEU A 59 0.03 -3.21 1.81
C LEU A 59 -1.23 -2.35 1.85
N THR A 60 -2.06 -2.51 2.88
CA THR A 60 -3.32 -1.78 3.01
C THR A 60 -3.43 -1.21 4.41
N ASP A 61 -3.68 0.09 4.49
CA ASP A 61 -4.08 0.73 5.72
C ASP A 61 -5.56 0.42 6.03
N ARG A 62 -5.80 -0.17 7.19
CA ARG A 62 -7.14 -0.52 7.70
C ARG A 62 -7.54 0.33 8.90
N SER A 63 -6.83 1.42 9.16
CA SER A 63 -7.19 2.35 10.23
C SER A 63 -8.58 2.93 9.99
N ALA A 64 -9.38 3.03 11.04
CA ALA A 64 -10.69 3.66 10.97
C ALA A 64 -10.51 5.19 10.88
N LEU A 65 -11.17 5.79 9.91
CA LEU A 65 -11.25 7.24 9.80
C LEU A 65 -12.50 7.77 10.53
N PRO A 66 -12.44 8.98 11.10
CA PRO A 66 -13.62 9.63 11.63
C PRO A 66 -14.60 9.92 10.50
N THR A 67 -15.89 9.83 10.80
CA THR A 67 -16.95 10.25 9.89
C THR A 67 -17.23 11.74 10.03
N ALA A 68 -17.83 12.37 9.01
CA ALA A 68 -18.26 13.76 9.10
C ALA A 68 -19.20 14.01 10.31
N ALA A 69 -20.09 13.06 10.58
CA ALA A 69 -20.98 13.13 11.73
C ALA A 69 -20.21 13.14 13.05
N SER A 70 -19.22 12.25 13.23
CA SER A 70 -18.43 12.18 14.47
C SER A 70 -17.59 13.43 14.71
N LEU A 71 -17.10 14.08 13.66
CA LEU A 71 -16.35 15.33 13.77
C LEU A 71 -17.27 16.50 14.14
N LEU A 72 -18.45 16.60 13.53
CA LEU A 72 -19.45 17.62 13.87
C LEU A 72 -20.11 17.41 15.24
N GLU A 73 -19.96 16.24 15.86
CA GLU A 73 -20.39 15.94 17.22
C GLU A 73 -19.27 16.16 18.25
N SER A 74 -18.06 16.42 17.79
CA SER A 74 -16.94 16.69 18.67
C SER A 74 -16.95 18.16 19.13
N GLY A 75 -17.07 18.38 20.44
CA GLY A 75 -17.09 19.71 21.04
C GLY A 75 -18.51 20.29 21.26
N ASP A 76 -18.53 21.50 21.83
CA ASP A 76 -19.77 22.22 22.15
C ASP A 76 -20.26 22.98 20.91
N MET A 77 -21.10 22.35 20.12
CA MET A 77 -21.65 22.96 18.91
C MET A 77 -22.71 24.00 19.26
N PRO A 78 -22.62 25.23 18.74
CA PRO A 78 -23.66 26.24 18.89
C PRO A 78 -25.00 25.78 18.32
N ASP A 79 -26.10 25.98 19.04
CA ASP A 79 -27.47 25.59 18.63
C ASP A 79 -27.87 26.21 17.27
N SER A 80 -27.38 27.37 16.95
CA SER A 80 -27.61 28.08 15.68
C SER A 80 -27.10 27.31 14.46
N LEU A 81 -26.09 26.45 14.62
CA LEU A 81 -25.53 25.61 13.55
C LEU A 81 -26.28 24.29 13.35
N ALA A 82 -27.26 23.95 14.19
CA ALA A 82 -27.96 22.66 14.14
C ALA A 82 -28.66 22.42 12.78
N GLY A 83 -29.26 23.46 12.20
CA GLY A 83 -29.88 23.40 10.87
C GLY A 83 -28.85 23.10 9.79
N TRP A 84 -27.77 23.88 9.75
CA TRP A 84 -26.66 23.70 8.81
C TRP A 84 -26.02 22.32 8.93
N LYS A 85 -25.78 21.81 10.16
CA LYS A 85 -25.25 20.46 10.39
C LYS A 85 -26.11 19.41 9.70
N ASN A 86 -27.43 19.45 9.91
CA ASN A 86 -28.35 18.47 9.34
C ASN A 86 -28.38 18.51 7.81
N GLU A 87 -28.39 19.69 7.22
CA GLU A 87 -28.34 19.90 5.77
C GLU A 87 -26.98 19.37 5.21
N THR A 88 -25.87 19.69 5.86
CA THR A 88 -24.53 19.26 5.46
C THR A 88 -24.40 17.74 5.52
N LEU A 89 -24.83 17.10 6.62
CA LEU A 89 -24.78 15.63 6.72
C LEU A 89 -25.68 14.93 5.70
N ALA A 90 -26.85 15.51 5.39
CA ALA A 90 -27.72 14.99 4.34
C ALA A 90 -27.10 15.12 2.95
N ALA A 91 -26.37 16.21 2.67
CA ALA A 91 -25.67 16.43 1.41
C ALA A 91 -24.45 15.53 1.24
N ILE A 92 -23.63 15.34 2.31
CA ILE A 92 -22.47 14.46 2.32
C ILE A 92 -22.87 13.00 2.12
N GLY A 93 -24.00 12.58 2.71
CA GLY A 93 -24.50 11.22 2.58
C GLY A 93 -23.63 10.15 3.27
N SER A 94 -23.77 8.90 2.83
CA SER A 94 -23.10 7.72 3.39
C SER A 94 -21.95 7.20 2.51
N GLY A 95 -21.23 8.10 1.84
CA GLY A 95 -20.06 7.78 1.02
C GLY A 95 -18.88 7.24 1.83
N ALA A 96 -17.75 6.95 1.15
CA ALA A 96 -16.51 6.54 1.81
C ALA A 96 -16.05 7.62 2.82
N PRO A 97 -15.46 7.24 3.97
CA PRO A 97 -15.02 8.20 4.98
C PRO A 97 -14.12 9.31 4.44
N GLU A 98 -13.24 9.00 3.50
CA GLU A 98 -12.36 9.96 2.84
C GLU A 98 -13.15 11.03 2.05
N GLU A 99 -14.17 10.58 1.33
CA GLU A 99 -15.05 11.46 0.57
C GLU A 99 -15.90 12.33 1.52
N GLN A 100 -16.39 11.75 2.63
CA GLN A 100 -17.10 12.50 3.66
C GLN A 100 -16.24 13.61 4.27
N LEU A 101 -14.95 13.32 4.56
CA LEU A 101 -14.01 14.31 5.09
C LEU A 101 -13.78 15.48 4.10
N GLN A 102 -13.56 15.16 2.83
CA GLN A 102 -13.37 16.19 1.80
C GLN A 102 -14.61 17.07 1.62
N ASN A 103 -15.79 16.45 1.55
CA ASN A 103 -17.04 17.18 1.42
C ASN A 103 -17.34 18.03 2.67
N LEU A 104 -16.97 17.54 3.87
CA LEU A 104 -17.09 18.30 5.11
C LEU A 104 -16.19 19.54 5.11
N ILE A 105 -14.93 19.39 4.69
CA ILE A 105 -13.97 20.50 4.57
C ILE A 105 -14.54 21.59 3.65
N VAL A 106 -15.03 21.20 2.47
CA VAL A 106 -15.65 22.15 1.53
C VAL A 106 -16.88 22.82 2.13
N ALA A 107 -17.76 22.07 2.80
CA ALA A 107 -18.97 22.63 3.41
C ALA A 107 -18.66 23.61 4.57
N ILE A 108 -17.60 23.34 5.34
CA ILE A 108 -17.16 24.27 6.40
C ILE A 108 -16.54 25.53 5.77
N ASP A 109 -15.68 25.38 4.75
CA ASP A 109 -15.08 26.50 4.05
C ASP A 109 -16.15 27.43 3.49
N ASP A 110 -17.14 26.90 2.79
CA ASP A 110 -18.29 27.66 2.29
C ASP A 110 -19.07 28.38 3.44
N LYS A 111 -19.22 27.70 4.59
CA LYS A 111 -19.95 28.27 5.74
C LYS A 111 -19.19 29.42 6.39
N LEU A 112 -17.86 29.36 6.44
CA LEU A 112 -17.01 30.40 7.01
C LEU A 112 -17.10 31.76 6.25
N PHE A 113 -17.54 31.74 5.00
CA PHE A 113 -17.82 32.98 4.25
C PHE A 113 -19.18 33.65 4.58
N SER A 114 -19.99 33.02 5.45
CA SER A 114 -21.26 33.64 5.90
C SER A 114 -21.06 34.51 7.15
N ASP A 115 -22.10 35.25 7.52
CA ASP A 115 -22.10 36.09 8.73
C ASP A 115 -22.24 35.16 9.96
N LEU A 116 -21.15 35.00 10.74
CA LEU A 116 -21.01 34.08 11.87
C LEU A 116 -20.64 34.86 13.14
N SER A 117 -21.11 34.38 14.27
CA SER A 117 -20.60 34.80 15.58
C SER A 117 -19.19 34.25 15.84
N ASP A 118 -18.46 34.87 16.77
CA ASP A 118 -17.11 34.43 17.17
C ASP A 118 -17.13 32.98 17.69
N GLU A 119 -18.21 32.54 18.34
CA GLU A 119 -18.39 31.20 18.87
C GLU A 119 -18.57 30.18 17.74
N GLU A 120 -19.42 30.51 16.75
CA GLU A 120 -19.62 29.65 15.57
C GLU A 120 -18.35 29.52 14.74
N MET A 121 -17.63 30.62 14.53
CA MET A 121 -16.35 30.62 13.81
C MET A 121 -15.31 29.75 14.53
N THR A 122 -15.16 29.90 15.83
CA THR A 122 -14.22 29.09 16.64
C THR A 122 -14.54 27.60 16.58
N TYR A 123 -15.83 27.26 16.64
CA TYR A 123 -16.26 25.85 16.53
C TYR A 123 -15.93 25.30 15.14
N LEU A 124 -16.29 26.00 14.07
CA LEU A 124 -16.05 25.55 12.69
C LEU A 124 -14.56 25.44 12.38
N ASP A 125 -13.72 26.37 12.86
CA ASP A 125 -12.27 26.30 12.71
C ASP A 125 -11.68 25.05 13.37
N ASN A 126 -12.17 24.68 14.56
CA ASN A 126 -11.73 23.47 15.27
C ASN A 126 -12.15 22.19 14.53
N VAL A 127 -13.38 22.15 14.01
CA VAL A 127 -13.85 21.00 13.21
C VAL A 127 -13.09 20.92 11.89
N MET A 128 -12.85 22.06 11.23
CA MET A 128 -12.04 22.15 10.01
C MET A 128 -10.65 21.57 10.24
N ALA A 129 -9.93 22.05 11.27
CA ALA A 129 -8.59 21.55 11.59
C ALA A 129 -8.58 20.04 11.86
N SER A 130 -9.60 19.53 12.55
CA SER A 130 -9.75 18.08 12.81
C SER A 130 -10.02 17.29 11.54
N ALA A 131 -10.86 17.82 10.64
CA ALA A 131 -11.17 17.18 9.36
C ALA A 131 -9.97 17.19 8.41
N GLU A 132 -9.23 18.30 8.34
CA GLU A 132 -8.00 18.41 7.54
C GLU A 132 -6.90 17.46 8.07
N GLN A 133 -6.74 17.38 9.38
CA GLN A 133 -5.81 16.44 10.01
C GLN A 133 -6.18 15.00 9.67
N ALA A 134 -7.44 14.62 9.83
CA ALA A 134 -7.93 13.28 9.50
C ALA A 134 -7.75 12.97 8.00
N ASN A 135 -8.05 13.91 7.12
CA ASN A 135 -7.87 13.77 5.67
C ASN A 135 -6.39 13.63 5.28
N SER A 136 -5.49 14.36 5.94
CA SER A 136 -4.05 14.22 5.72
C SER A 136 -3.54 12.87 6.23
N GLN A 137 -3.95 12.45 7.42
CA GLN A 137 -3.57 11.17 8.01
C GLN A 137 -4.14 9.97 7.25
N SER A 138 -5.28 10.13 6.58
CA SER A 138 -5.87 9.07 5.76
C SER A 138 -4.98 8.63 4.60
N LYS A 139 -4.14 9.52 4.09
CA LYS A 139 -3.22 9.27 2.97
C LYS A 139 -1.93 8.62 3.44
N THR A 140 -2.05 7.44 4.04
CA THR A 140 -0.97 6.71 4.71
C THR A 140 0.28 6.55 3.85
N PHE A 141 0.11 6.28 2.55
CA PHE A 141 1.23 6.10 1.63
C PHE A 141 1.80 7.43 1.05
N GLN A 142 1.39 8.57 1.59
CA GLN A 142 2.09 9.85 1.42
C GLN A 142 2.99 10.20 2.62
N ASN A 143 2.96 9.41 3.71
CA ASN A 143 3.81 9.61 4.87
C ASN A 143 5.24 9.13 4.58
N PRO A 144 6.29 9.98 4.73
CA PRO A 144 7.69 9.59 4.53
C PRO A 144 8.13 8.40 5.38
N GLU A 145 7.67 8.29 6.62
CA GLU A 145 8.02 7.18 7.51
C GLU A 145 7.48 5.84 6.99
N VAL A 146 6.27 5.83 6.43
CA VAL A 146 5.68 4.65 5.80
C VAL A 146 6.45 4.27 4.53
N LEU A 147 6.83 5.26 3.73
CA LEU A 147 7.66 5.02 2.54
C LEU A 147 9.04 4.47 2.90
N ALA A 148 9.68 5.00 3.94
CA ALA A 148 10.95 4.50 4.45
C ALA A 148 10.82 3.06 5.00
N TYR A 149 9.69 2.73 5.65
CA TYR A 149 9.40 1.35 6.05
C TYR A 149 9.30 0.41 4.85
N ILE A 150 8.63 0.82 3.76
CA ILE A 150 8.55 0.02 2.52
C ILE A 150 9.95 -0.17 1.92
N GLU A 151 10.78 0.85 1.92
CA GLU A 151 12.18 0.77 1.46
C GLU A 151 12.98 -0.26 2.27
N SER A 152 12.90 -0.19 3.61
CA SER A 152 13.52 -1.18 4.50
C SER A 152 13.00 -2.61 4.25
N LEU A 153 11.71 -2.75 3.95
CA LEU A 153 11.11 -4.03 3.59
C LEU A 153 11.67 -4.56 2.26
N GLN A 154 11.82 -3.70 1.24
CA GLN A 154 12.43 -4.08 -0.04
C GLN A 154 13.89 -4.55 0.15
N GLU A 155 14.65 -3.85 0.99
CA GLU A 155 16.03 -4.23 1.32
C GLU A 155 16.09 -5.58 2.03
N ALA A 156 15.23 -5.81 3.03
CA ALA A 156 15.15 -7.09 3.76
C ALA A 156 14.76 -8.24 2.83
N LEU A 157 13.78 -8.04 1.95
CA LEU A 157 13.35 -9.04 0.97
C LEU A 157 14.47 -9.38 -0.02
N THR A 158 15.20 -8.38 -0.50
CA THR A 158 16.33 -8.59 -1.41
C THR A 158 17.49 -9.29 -0.69
N ALA A 159 17.77 -8.93 0.56
CA ALA A 159 18.81 -9.57 1.38
C ALA A 159 18.50 -11.05 1.70
N SER A 160 17.23 -11.47 1.66
CA SER A 160 16.84 -12.89 1.83
C SER A 160 17.33 -13.79 0.71
N GLY A 161 17.70 -13.23 -0.45
CA GLY A 161 18.08 -13.97 -1.66
C GLY A 161 16.90 -14.59 -2.43
N LEU A 162 15.66 -14.51 -1.91
CA LEU A 162 14.46 -14.99 -2.59
C LEU A 162 13.96 -13.97 -3.62
N VAL A 163 14.19 -12.71 -3.36
CA VAL A 163 13.82 -11.58 -4.25
C VAL A 163 15.09 -11.02 -4.88
N GLY A 164 15.16 -11.06 -6.19
CA GLY A 164 16.30 -10.49 -6.92
C GLY A 164 16.11 -9.00 -7.22
N LYS A 165 14.87 -8.54 -7.33
CA LYS A 165 14.52 -7.13 -7.54
C LYS A 165 13.14 -6.82 -6.98
N SER A 166 12.97 -5.60 -6.46
CA SER A 166 11.67 -5.05 -6.09
C SER A 166 11.49 -3.65 -6.66
N ASN A 167 10.25 -3.26 -6.88
CA ASN A 167 9.87 -1.89 -7.23
C ASN A 167 8.61 -1.52 -6.43
N ALA A 168 8.60 -0.34 -5.85
CA ALA A 168 7.50 0.14 -5.02
C ALA A 168 7.34 1.67 -5.13
N LEU A 169 6.34 2.23 -4.46
CA LEU A 169 6.08 3.66 -4.45
C LEU A 169 7.30 4.51 -4.01
N PRO A 170 8.11 4.13 -2.99
CA PRO A 170 9.32 4.87 -2.63
C PRO A 170 10.28 5.09 -3.80
N ASP A 171 10.43 4.10 -4.68
CA ASP A 171 11.31 4.20 -5.85
C ASP A 171 10.83 5.29 -6.81
N VAL A 172 9.52 5.35 -7.06
CA VAL A 172 8.89 6.39 -7.89
C VAL A 172 9.11 7.76 -7.26
N VAL A 173 8.82 7.90 -5.96
CA VAL A 173 8.98 9.17 -5.23
C VAL A 173 10.43 9.66 -5.29
N LYS A 174 11.42 8.78 -5.04
CA LYS A 174 12.85 9.15 -5.08
C LYS A 174 13.29 9.60 -6.47
N VAL A 175 12.86 8.90 -7.52
CA VAL A 175 13.16 9.29 -8.90
C VAL A 175 12.60 10.67 -9.20
N VAL A 176 11.33 10.90 -8.93
CA VAL A 176 10.67 12.19 -9.21
C VAL A 176 11.29 13.31 -8.37
N ASN A 177 11.57 13.07 -7.08
CA ASN A 177 12.22 14.05 -6.21
C ASN A 177 13.60 14.47 -6.76
N ARG A 178 14.39 13.50 -7.23
CA ARG A 178 15.68 13.80 -7.89
C ARG A 178 15.50 14.68 -9.12
N GLU A 179 14.59 14.33 -10.02
CA GLU A 179 14.37 15.08 -11.27
C GLU A 179 13.81 16.49 -11.02
N LEU A 180 13.03 16.68 -9.95
CA LEU A 180 12.52 18.00 -9.54
C LEU A 180 13.57 18.90 -8.90
N ARG A 181 14.67 18.32 -8.40
CA ARG A 181 15.76 19.08 -7.76
C ARG A 181 16.91 19.29 -8.75
N SER A 182 18.05 18.66 -8.51
CA SER A 182 19.25 18.84 -9.33
C SER A 182 19.45 17.80 -10.43
N GLY A 183 18.71 16.69 -10.39
CA GLY A 183 18.94 15.51 -11.23
C GLY A 183 20.11 14.64 -10.76
N GLU A 184 20.85 15.08 -9.74
CA GLU A 184 22.04 14.41 -9.24
C GLU A 184 21.68 13.24 -8.28
N ALA A 185 22.62 12.28 -8.14
CA ALA A 185 22.38 11.09 -7.32
C ALA A 185 22.11 11.40 -5.83
N GLN A 186 22.62 12.51 -5.31
CA GLN A 186 22.38 12.95 -3.94
C GLN A 186 20.91 13.30 -3.66
N ASP A 187 20.14 13.68 -4.67
CA ASP A 187 18.72 14.01 -4.55
C ASP A 187 17.80 12.78 -4.74
N TYR A 188 18.39 11.59 -4.98
CA TYR A 188 17.66 10.32 -5.01
C TYR A 188 17.34 9.86 -3.59
N GLN A 189 16.43 10.57 -2.94
CA GLN A 189 16.01 10.34 -1.57
C GLN A 189 14.53 10.68 -1.37
N LEU A 190 13.93 10.14 -0.31
CA LEU A 190 12.57 10.49 0.07
C LEU A 190 12.52 11.94 0.58
N PRO A 191 11.47 12.69 0.26
CA PRO A 191 11.21 13.98 0.88
C PRO A 191 10.94 13.86 2.39
N ASP A 192 11.30 14.89 3.16
CA ASP A 192 11.24 14.88 4.63
C ASP A 192 9.83 15.08 5.21
N SER A 193 8.83 15.42 4.40
CA SER A 193 7.47 15.67 4.87
C SER A 193 6.40 15.11 3.94
N GLY A 194 5.24 14.76 4.51
CA GLY A 194 4.09 14.27 3.74
C GLY A 194 3.63 15.27 2.67
N ASN A 195 3.67 16.56 2.96
CA ASN A 195 3.35 17.60 1.97
C ASN A 195 4.34 17.59 0.79
N ALA A 196 5.64 17.39 1.06
CA ALA A 196 6.64 17.32 0.00
C ALA A 196 6.47 16.03 -0.83
N VAL A 197 6.12 14.89 -0.21
CA VAL A 197 5.75 13.65 -0.92
C VAL A 197 4.52 13.90 -1.79
N ALA A 198 3.46 14.50 -1.24
CA ALA A 198 2.23 14.81 -1.97
C ALA A 198 2.51 15.70 -3.20
N GLN A 199 3.34 16.74 -3.06
CA GLN A 199 3.75 17.60 -4.17
C GLN A 199 4.54 16.83 -5.23
N THR A 200 5.44 15.95 -4.82
CA THR A 200 6.21 15.08 -5.73
C THR A 200 5.28 14.17 -6.54
N LEU A 201 4.29 13.56 -5.89
CA LEU A 201 3.31 12.69 -6.55
C LEU A 201 2.36 13.48 -7.46
N LEU A 202 1.94 14.68 -7.07
CA LEU A 202 1.13 15.57 -7.89
C LEU A 202 1.88 15.96 -9.18
N GLN A 203 3.19 16.23 -9.08
CA GLN A 203 4.02 16.51 -10.24
C GLN A 203 4.13 15.31 -11.17
N TYR A 204 4.23 14.08 -10.62
CA TYR A 204 4.18 12.86 -11.43
C TYR A 204 2.83 12.73 -12.17
N GLN A 205 1.72 12.99 -11.50
CA GLN A 205 0.38 12.97 -12.10
C GLN A 205 0.20 14.03 -13.19
N SER A 206 0.98 15.10 -13.17
CA SER A 206 0.99 16.14 -14.19
C SER A 206 1.86 15.75 -15.41
N SER A 207 2.51 14.58 -15.39
CA SER A 207 3.32 14.07 -16.49
C SER A 207 2.44 13.48 -17.62
N HIS A 208 3.08 13.05 -18.69
CA HIS A 208 2.38 12.42 -19.83
C HIS A 208 1.90 10.98 -19.55
N ARG A 209 2.23 10.39 -18.39
CA ARG A 209 1.80 9.04 -17.97
C ARG A 209 1.28 9.01 -16.53
N PRO A 210 0.26 9.80 -16.20
CA PRO A 210 -0.23 9.91 -14.82
C PRO A 210 -0.74 8.57 -14.26
N ASN A 211 -1.31 7.73 -15.11
CA ASN A 211 -1.93 6.47 -14.70
C ASN A 211 -0.92 5.40 -14.27
N ASP A 212 0.36 5.53 -14.64
CA ASP A 212 1.38 4.56 -14.23
C ASP A 212 1.60 4.57 -12.71
N LEU A 213 1.27 5.68 -12.03
CA LEU A 213 1.29 5.77 -10.57
C LEU A 213 0.35 4.76 -9.91
N TRP A 214 -0.80 4.52 -10.51
CA TRP A 214 -1.84 3.64 -9.96
C TRP A 214 -1.48 2.14 -10.03
N HIS A 215 -0.34 1.81 -10.62
CA HIS A 215 0.26 0.48 -10.49
C HIS A 215 0.99 0.27 -9.16
N PHE A 216 1.28 1.34 -8.41
CA PHE A 216 2.03 1.29 -7.15
C PHE A 216 1.20 1.71 -5.94
N VAL A 217 0.16 2.51 -6.13
CA VAL A 217 -0.66 3.04 -5.04
C VAL A 217 -2.09 3.28 -5.52
N THR A 218 -3.08 3.14 -4.64
CA THR A 218 -4.47 3.49 -4.94
C THR A 218 -4.67 5.02 -4.92
N PRO A 219 -5.68 5.57 -5.64
CA PRO A 219 -5.94 7.02 -5.69
C PRO A 219 -6.22 7.67 -4.34
N ASP A 220 -6.71 6.92 -3.36
CA ASP A 220 -6.91 7.33 -1.97
C ASP A 220 -5.64 7.28 -1.12
N TYR A 221 -4.54 6.74 -1.66
CA TYR A 221 -3.27 6.52 -0.97
C TYR A 221 -3.38 5.64 0.28
N ARG A 222 -4.33 4.69 0.30
CA ARG A 222 -4.54 3.75 1.41
C ARG A 222 -4.08 2.33 1.12
N SER A 223 -3.76 2.02 -0.12
CA SER A 223 -3.17 0.74 -0.49
C SER A 223 -1.99 0.96 -1.42
N ALA A 224 -0.90 0.22 -1.19
CA ALA A 224 0.27 0.24 -2.03
C ALA A 224 0.68 -1.17 -2.45
N LEU A 225 1.28 -1.26 -3.62
CA LEU A 225 1.74 -2.50 -4.23
C LEU A 225 3.27 -2.49 -4.31
N VAL A 226 3.89 -3.54 -3.79
CA VAL A 226 5.31 -3.83 -4.00
C VAL A 226 5.42 -4.94 -5.04
N TRP A 227 6.03 -4.65 -6.16
CA TRP A 227 6.34 -5.60 -7.22
C TRP A 227 7.63 -6.33 -6.87
N LEU A 228 7.58 -7.65 -6.90
CA LEU A 228 8.71 -8.51 -6.57
C LEU A 228 9.06 -9.39 -7.76
N GLN A 229 10.34 -9.48 -8.07
CA GLN A 229 10.88 -10.47 -8.98
C GLN A 229 11.60 -11.53 -8.15
N LEU A 230 11.05 -12.75 -8.15
CA LEU A 230 11.57 -13.88 -7.38
C LEU A 230 12.64 -14.61 -8.19
N THR A 231 13.68 -15.04 -7.51
CA THR A 231 14.79 -15.82 -8.09
C THR A 231 14.42 -17.26 -8.40
N SER A 232 13.30 -17.74 -7.86
CA SER A 232 12.75 -19.08 -8.11
C SER A 232 11.24 -19.06 -8.04
N GLY A 233 10.59 -19.91 -8.88
CA GLY A 233 9.16 -20.20 -8.80
C GLY A 233 8.85 -21.43 -7.92
N ASP A 234 9.80 -21.88 -7.09
CA ASP A 234 9.62 -23.05 -6.24
C ASP A 234 8.79 -22.71 -5.00
N ASN A 235 7.80 -23.54 -4.70
CA ASN A 235 7.06 -23.50 -3.44
C ASN A 235 7.87 -24.29 -2.38
N GLN A 236 8.72 -23.60 -1.63
CA GLN A 236 9.47 -24.19 -0.50
C GLN A 236 9.02 -23.54 0.80
#